data_d79f1b55961335f6c73d87abb6795a21
#
_entry.id   d79f1b55961335f6c73d87abb6795a21
#
_cell.length_a   1.000
_cell.length_b   1.000
_cell.length_c   1.000
_cell.angle_alpha   90.00
_cell.angle_beta   90.00
_cell.angle_gamma   90.00
#
_symmetry.space_group_name_H-M   'P 1'
#
loop_
_entity.id
_entity.type
_entity.pdbx_description
1 polymer ?
#
loop_
_entity_poly.entity_id
_entity_poly.type
_entity_poly.pdbx_seq_one_letter_code
_entity_poly.pdbx_strand_id
1 'polypeptide(L)'
;MTDFHKLPNESETEYIYRICSNKDEIGSWIDVARLLNVELGYEYTESKYRKDYNAFQKIFDANKDKFFDDRHLQSLREQQESIRKERYMLQTEKLEYNRWLRENARDELIVEKIVNAIDNLNPIDIPARRIAGNPQNKDFVLMFGDEHYGAEFEIHGLYGEVINKYNVDVFEQRMWKLLDETIEIIQKENVQCLHVFSMGDFTDGILRVGQLMKLQYGVVDGTVKYMEFISQWLNEMTRFCRVKFYMTNGNHSELRMFNQPKSAFKDENMGKIVSAYIKARLSNNENFVFVENMSGYIFAHVANYNILGVHGEEKDMVKAIKDLSNVYNVKIDYLVGGHLHHGAYE
;
A
#
# COMPACT_ATOMS: atom_id res chain seq x y z
N MET A 1 -19.85 -12.34 33.88
CA MET A 1 -19.49 -13.77 33.78
C MET A 1 -20.74 -14.55 34.08
N THR A 2 -21.17 -15.41 33.18
CA THR A 2 -22.32 -16.28 33.39
C THR A 2 -21.93 -17.30 34.47
N ASP A 3 -22.67 -17.34 35.60
CA ASP A 3 -22.40 -18.30 36.66
C ASP A 3 -22.94 -19.67 36.25
N PHE A 4 -22.06 -20.62 36.05
CA PHE A 4 -22.40 -21.98 35.63
C PHE A 4 -22.61 -22.95 36.83
N HIS A 5 -22.51 -22.48 38.07
CA HIS A 5 -22.84 -23.27 39.24
C HIS A 5 -24.37 -23.39 39.44
N LYS A 6 -24.79 -24.41 40.14
CA LYS A 6 -26.21 -24.60 40.45
C LYS A 6 -26.71 -23.52 41.41
N LEU A 7 -27.81 -22.86 41.04
CA LEU A 7 -28.40 -21.80 41.85
C LEU A 7 -29.12 -22.36 43.07
N PRO A 8 -29.22 -21.61 44.20
CA PRO A 8 -29.76 -22.14 45.48
C PRO A 8 -31.19 -22.68 45.43
N ASN A 9 -32.03 -22.19 44.52
CA ASN A 9 -33.44 -22.60 44.36
C ASN A 9 -33.70 -23.32 43.03
N GLU A 10 -32.68 -23.74 42.34
CA GLU A 10 -32.78 -24.39 41.05
C GLU A 10 -32.88 -25.90 41.23
N SER A 11 -33.91 -26.52 40.64
CA SER A 11 -34.00 -27.98 40.62
C SER A 11 -32.86 -28.55 39.72
N GLU A 12 -32.55 -29.81 39.90
CA GLU A 12 -31.54 -30.50 39.12
C GLU A 12 -31.87 -30.47 37.60
N THR A 13 -33.14 -30.66 37.27
CA THR A 13 -33.61 -30.65 35.89
C THR A 13 -33.49 -29.26 35.26
N GLU A 14 -33.82 -28.21 35.99
CA GLU A 14 -33.66 -26.82 35.53
C GLU A 14 -32.19 -26.47 35.32
N TYR A 15 -31.32 -26.90 36.23
CA TYR A 15 -29.90 -26.73 36.14
C TYR A 15 -29.32 -27.41 34.86
N ILE A 16 -29.63 -28.69 34.67
CA ILE A 16 -29.21 -29.45 33.50
C ILE A 16 -29.69 -28.75 32.23
N TYR A 17 -30.94 -28.32 32.18
CA TYR A 17 -31.50 -27.62 31.01
C TYR A 17 -30.77 -26.30 30.75
N ARG A 18 -30.56 -25.47 31.79
CA ARG A 18 -29.87 -24.19 31.68
C ARG A 18 -28.44 -24.36 31.16
N ILE A 19 -27.70 -25.31 31.70
CA ILE A 19 -26.32 -25.59 31.27
C ILE A 19 -26.27 -26.11 29.83
N CYS A 20 -27.15 -27.04 29.47
CA CYS A 20 -27.26 -27.55 28.11
C CYS A 20 -27.66 -26.45 27.10
N SER A 21 -28.53 -25.51 27.49
CA SER A 21 -28.94 -24.38 26.66
C SER A 21 -27.82 -23.37 26.42
N ASN A 22 -26.89 -23.26 27.37
CA ASN A 22 -25.71 -22.38 27.26
C ASN A 22 -24.45 -23.10 26.72
N LYS A 23 -24.61 -24.22 26.05
CA LYS A 23 -23.53 -25.05 25.51
C LYS A 23 -22.51 -24.24 24.69
N ASP A 24 -22.94 -23.27 23.89
CA ASP A 24 -22.08 -22.48 23.05
C ASP A 24 -21.20 -21.48 23.81
N GLU A 25 -21.59 -21.11 25.02
CA GLU A 25 -20.79 -20.29 25.94
C GLU A 25 -19.79 -21.14 26.74
N ILE A 26 -20.15 -22.41 27.02
CA ILE A 26 -19.34 -23.36 27.80
C ILE A 26 -18.27 -24.02 26.90
N GLY A 27 -18.63 -24.35 25.64
CA GLY A 27 -17.73 -25.00 24.69
C GLY A 27 -18.35 -26.20 23.99
N SER A 28 -17.73 -27.37 24.12
CA SER A 28 -18.21 -28.61 23.52
C SER A 28 -19.20 -29.34 24.43
N TRP A 29 -19.96 -30.33 23.89
CA TRP A 29 -20.80 -31.22 24.72
C TRP A 29 -19.99 -32.00 25.75
N ILE A 30 -18.70 -32.24 25.53
CA ILE A 30 -17.80 -32.87 26.49
C ILE A 30 -17.58 -31.94 27.68
N ASP A 31 -17.43 -30.64 27.45
CA ASP A 31 -17.23 -29.65 28.51
C ASP A 31 -18.51 -29.47 29.34
N VAL A 32 -19.69 -29.46 28.68
CA VAL A 32 -21.00 -29.47 29.34
C VAL A 32 -21.15 -30.69 30.22
N ALA A 33 -20.84 -31.89 29.73
CA ALA A 33 -20.92 -33.12 30.50
C ALA A 33 -19.96 -33.12 31.69
N ARG A 34 -18.75 -32.63 31.55
CA ARG A 34 -17.77 -32.50 32.62
C ARG A 34 -18.27 -31.59 33.73
N LEU A 35 -18.82 -30.43 33.38
CA LEU A 35 -19.36 -29.45 34.33
C LEU A 35 -20.53 -30.01 35.09
N LEU A 36 -21.51 -30.61 34.40
CA LEU A 36 -22.69 -31.22 35.03
C LEU A 36 -22.32 -32.41 35.93
N ASN A 37 -21.40 -33.27 35.52
CA ASN A 37 -20.94 -34.41 36.31
C ASN A 37 -20.22 -33.97 37.59
N VAL A 38 -19.39 -32.93 37.53
CA VAL A 38 -18.70 -32.40 38.71
C VAL A 38 -19.71 -31.84 39.73
N GLU A 39 -20.68 -31.05 39.26
CA GLU A 39 -21.62 -30.35 40.14
C GLU A 39 -22.68 -31.26 40.73
N LEU A 40 -23.13 -32.29 39.97
CA LEU A 40 -24.20 -33.19 40.37
C LEU A 40 -23.71 -34.54 40.93
N GLY A 41 -22.41 -34.81 40.85
CA GLY A 41 -21.83 -36.07 41.31
C GLY A 41 -22.14 -37.25 40.37
N TYR A 42 -22.30 -37.01 39.06
CA TYR A 42 -22.61 -38.02 38.05
C TYR A 42 -21.39 -38.39 37.20
N GLU A 43 -21.48 -39.53 36.54
CA GLU A 43 -20.47 -40.01 35.57
C GLU A 43 -21.11 -40.31 34.20
N TYR A 44 -22.00 -39.44 33.74
CA TYR A 44 -22.63 -39.62 32.43
C TYR A 44 -21.76 -39.16 31.28
N THR A 45 -21.92 -39.81 30.12
CA THR A 45 -21.25 -39.37 28.88
C THR A 45 -21.93 -38.13 28.28
N GLU A 46 -21.23 -37.40 27.43
CA GLU A 46 -21.77 -36.24 26.72
C GLU A 46 -23.02 -36.60 25.88
N SER A 47 -23.07 -37.84 25.40
CA SER A 47 -24.18 -38.36 24.59
C SER A 47 -25.49 -38.46 25.35
N LYS A 48 -25.44 -38.65 26.65
CA LYS A 48 -26.64 -38.69 27.56
C LYS A 48 -27.27 -37.29 27.60
N TYR A 49 -26.52 -36.30 28.02
CA TYR A 49 -27.02 -34.91 28.13
C TYR A 49 -27.50 -34.34 26.82
N ARG A 50 -26.76 -34.57 25.75
CA ARG A 50 -27.14 -34.14 24.39
C ARG A 50 -28.44 -34.77 23.92
N LYS A 51 -28.64 -36.10 24.15
CA LYS A 51 -29.87 -36.80 23.77
C LYS A 51 -31.06 -36.32 24.55
N ASP A 52 -30.91 -36.18 25.87
CA ASP A 52 -31.98 -35.73 26.75
C ASP A 52 -32.41 -34.31 26.42
N TYR A 53 -31.45 -33.41 26.22
CA TYR A 53 -31.70 -32.04 25.77
C TYR A 53 -32.43 -31.98 24.43
N ASN A 54 -31.96 -32.71 23.45
CA ASN A 54 -32.58 -32.76 22.13
C ASN A 54 -34.00 -33.40 22.17
N ALA A 55 -34.21 -34.42 23.01
CA ALA A 55 -35.52 -35.02 23.20
C ALA A 55 -36.49 -34.01 23.83
N PHE A 56 -36.05 -33.30 24.89
CA PHE A 56 -36.83 -32.23 25.51
C PHE A 56 -37.17 -31.11 24.50
N GLN A 57 -36.20 -30.64 23.73
CA GLN A 57 -36.42 -29.61 22.73
C GLN A 57 -37.47 -30.02 21.69
N LYS A 58 -37.43 -31.27 21.21
CA LYS A 58 -38.43 -31.79 20.26
C LYS A 58 -39.83 -31.81 20.86
N ILE A 59 -39.97 -32.26 22.14
CA ILE A 59 -41.27 -32.29 22.83
C ILE A 59 -41.77 -30.89 23.09
N PHE A 60 -40.90 -30.00 23.51
CA PHE A 60 -41.22 -28.59 23.77
C PHE A 60 -41.67 -27.89 22.49
N ASP A 61 -40.92 -28.04 21.39
CA ASP A 61 -41.28 -27.42 20.13
C ASP A 61 -42.58 -27.97 19.53
N ALA A 62 -42.83 -29.29 19.70
CA ALA A 62 -44.09 -29.91 19.26
C ALA A 62 -45.32 -29.50 20.06
N ASN A 63 -45.14 -29.01 21.28
CA ASN A 63 -46.24 -28.63 22.19
C ASN A 63 -46.23 -27.14 22.58
N LYS A 64 -45.40 -26.35 21.90
CA LYS A 64 -45.12 -24.96 22.22
C LYS A 64 -46.38 -24.10 22.30
N ASP A 65 -47.31 -24.33 21.37
CA ASP A 65 -48.61 -23.64 21.33
C ASP A 65 -49.56 -23.98 22.49
N LYS A 66 -49.27 -25.07 23.19
CA LYS A 66 -50.07 -25.51 24.35
C LYS A 66 -49.54 -24.95 25.68
N PHE A 67 -48.29 -24.49 25.73
CA PHE A 67 -47.64 -24.09 26.97
C PHE A 67 -47.55 -22.57 27.14
N PHE A 68 -47.77 -21.78 26.07
CA PHE A 68 -47.62 -20.33 26.14
C PHE A 68 -48.74 -19.58 25.40
N ASP A 69 -49.12 -18.46 25.97
CA ASP A 69 -49.97 -17.48 25.28
C ASP A 69 -49.17 -16.92 24.10
N ASP A 70 -49.74 -16.94 22.89
CA ASP A 70 -49.12 -16.55 21.65
C ASP A 70 -48.43 -15.18 21.69
N ARG A 71 -48.95 -14.22 22.43
CA ARG A 71 -48.39 -12.86 22.57
C ARG A 71 -47.06 -12.87 23.33
N HIS A 72 -46.92 -13.71 24.36
CA HIS A 72 -45.69 -13.78 25.14
C HIS A 72 -44.59 -14.47 24.38
N LEU A 73 -44.90 -15.51 23.61
CA LEU A 73 -43.98 -16.20 22.74
C LEU A 73 -43.46 -15.30 21.61
N GLN A 74 -44.32 -14.46 21.03
CA GLN A 74 -43.94 -13.52 20.00
C GLN A 74 -42.99 -12.45 20.54
N SER A 75 -43.27 -11.90 21.73
CA SER A 75 -42.37 -10.96 22.41
C SER A 75 -40.99 -11.55 22.71
N LEU A 76 -40.92 -12.79 23.17
CA LEU A 76 -39.65 -13.48 23.44
C LEU A 76 -38.87 -13.75 22.16
N ARG A 77 -39.52 -14.08 21.04
CA ARG A 77 -38.86 -14.25 19.73
C ARG A 77 -38.26 -12.93 19.22
N GLU A 78 -39.03 -11.84 19.32
CA GLU A 78 -38.57 -10.51 18.93
C GLU A 78 -37.36 -10.04 19.74
N GLN A 79 -37.40 -10.30 21.09
CA GLN A 79 -36.24 -10.02 21.94
C GLN A 79 -35.02 -10.88 21.59
N GLN A 80 -35.23 -12.16 21.30
CA GLN A 80 -34.16 -13.07 20.92
C GLN A 80 -33.51 -12.66 19.57
N GLU A 81 -34.33 -12.24 18.60
CA GLU A 81 -33.83 -11.72 17.30
C GLU A 81 -33.09 -10.40 17.48
N SER A 82 -33.57 -9.51 18.35
CA SER A 82 -32.89 -8.25 18.65
C SER A 82 -31.50 -8.50 19.26
N ILE A 83 -31.43 -9.35 20.28
CA ILE A 83 -30.15 -9.73 20.92
C ILE A 83 -29.20 -10.39 19.92
N ARG A 84 -29.73 -11.21 19.00
CA ARG A 84 -28.93 -11.83 17.95
C ARG A 84 -28.36 -10.80 16.99
N LYS A 85 -29.15 -9.81 16.58
CA LYS A 85 -28.69 -8.71 15.73
C LYS A 85 -27.62 -7.86 16.43
N GLU A 86 -27.84 -7.52 17.70
CA GLU A 86 -26.86 -6.76 18.48
C GLU A 86 -25.53 -7.50 18.61
N ARG A 87 -25.56 -8.82 18.87
CA ARG A 87 -24.34 -9.64 18.91
C ARG A 87 -23.58 -9.63 17.59
N TYR A 88 -24.27 -9.72 16.45
CA TYR A 88 -23.64 -9.65 15.15
C TYR A 88 -23.05 -8.25 14.87
N MET A 89 -23.74 -7.18 15.25
CA MET A 89 -23.23 -5.81 15.11
C MET A 89 -21.96 -5.62 15.93
N LEU A 90 -21.98 -5.99 17.21
CA LEU A 90 -20.81 -5.92 18.11
C LEU A 90 -19.62 -6.75 17.60
N GLN A 91 -19.89 -7.92 17.02
CA GLN A 91 -18.83 -8.75 16.43
C GLN A 91 -18.20 -8.08 15.19
N THR A 92 -19.03 -7.46 14.35
CA THR A 92 -18.58 -6.72 13.17
C THR A 92 -17.76 -5.51 13.58
N GLU A 93 -18.25 -4.69 14.51
CA GLU A 93 -17.52 -3.53 15.05
C GLU A 93 -16.17 -3.93 15.67
N LYS A 94 -16.13 -5.03 16.41
CA LYS A 94 -14.88 -5.55 16.98
C LYS A 94 -13.89 -5.98 15.90
N LEU A 95 -14.36 -6.58 14.80
CA LEU A 95 -13.52 -6.97 13.68
C LEU A 95 -12.98 -5.74 12.94
N GLU A 96 -13.83 -4.74 12.73
CA GLU A 96 -13.43 -3.47 12.09
C GLU A 96 -12.43 -2.69 12.96
N TYR A 97 -12.67 -2.60 14.27
CA TYR A 97 -11.74 -1.96 15.20
C TYR A 97 -10.39 -2.66 15.26
N ASN A 98 -10.36 -3.99 15.30
CA ASN A 98 -9.11 -4.75 15.27
C ASN A 98 -8.38 -4.60 13.94
N ARG A 99 -9.11 -4.45 12.84
CA ARG A 99 -8.54 -4.15 11.53
C ARG A 99 -7.89 -2.78 11.52
N TRP A 100 -8.62 -1.76 11.97
CA TRP A 100 -8.12 -0.39 12.11
C TRP A 100 -6.86 -0.29 12.99
N LEU A 101 -6.83 -0.99 14.15
CA LEU A 101 -5.65 -1.04 15.02
C LEU A 101 -4.43 -1.66 14.31
N ARG A 102 -4.63 -2.72 13.52
CA ARG A 102 -3.52 -3.35 12.78
C ARG A 102 -3.01 -2.46 11.64
N GLU A 103 -3.90 -1.74 10.99
CA GLU A 103 -3.55 -0.80 9.92
C GLU A 103 -2.74 0.36 10.49
N ASN A 104 -3.19 1.00 11.57
CA ASN A 104 -2.45 2.10 12.22
C ASN A 104 -1.08 1.66 12.79
N ALA A 105 -1.02 0.50 13.46
CA ALA A 105 0.25 0.00 13.98
C ALA A 105 1.26 -0.33 12.85
N ARG A 106 0.79 -0.72 11.67
CA ARG A 106 1.64 -0.93 10.50
C ARG A 106 2.18 0.39 9.96
N ASP A 107 1.35 1.42 9.89
CA ASP A 107 1.73 2.73 9.38
C ASP A 107 2.76 3.39 10.31
N GLU A 108 2.56 3.31 11.63
CA GLU A 108 3.54 3.77 12.62
C GLU A 108 4.89 3.05 12.47
N LEU A 109 4.89 1.73 12.27
CA LEU A 109 6.11 0.94 12.07
C LEU A 109 6.83 1.32 10.77
N ILE A 110 6.11 1.63 9.70
CA ILE A 110 6.68 2.08 8.43
C ILE A 110 7.35 3.44 8.62
N VAL A 111 6.66 4.39 9.26
CA VAL A 111 7.20 5.71 9.56
C VAL A 111 8.46 5.62 10.42
N GLU A 112 8.43 4.81 11.49
CA GLU A 112 9.59 4.60 12.37
C GLU A 112 10.80 4.04 11.60
N LYS A 113 10.60 3.05 10.72
CA LYS A 113 11.66 2.49 9.88
C LYS A 113 12.24 3.52 8.92
N ILE A 114 11.41 4.35 8.30
CA ILE A 114 11.84 5.41 7.39
C ILE A 114 12.65 6.45 8.16
N VAL A 115 12.18 6.92 9.31
CA VAL A 115 12.89 7.89 10.15
C VAL A 115 14.25 7.34 10.58
N ASN A 116 14.30 6.13 11.13
CA ASN A 116 15.53 5.48 11.55
C ASN A 116 16.54 5.30 10.39
N ALA A 117 16.05 4.99 9.19
CA ALA A 117 16.91 4.87 8.02
C ALA A 117 17.46 6.24 7.57
N ILE A 118 16.67 7.30 7.63
CA ILE A 118 17.08 8.66 7.30
C ILE A 118 18.10 9.20 8.30
N ASP A 119 17.90 8.97 9.59
CA ASP A 119 18.79 9.44 10.66
C ASP A 119 20.21 8.85 10.57
N ASN A 120 20.35 7.70 9.91
CA ASN A 120 21.63 7.04 9.70
C ASN A 120 22.37 7.47 8.42
N LEU A 121 21.80 8.39 7.62
CA LEU A 121 22.42 8.83 6.37
C LEU A 121 23.52 9.87 6.58
N ASN A 122 24.60 9.72 5.80
CA ASN A 122 25.68 10.70 5.79
C ASN A 122 25.23 12.05 5.19
N PRO A 123 25.83 13.19 5.62
CA PRO A 123 25.61 14.46 4.97
C PRO A 123 25.98 14.40 3.48
N ILE A 124 25.17 15.07 2.64
CA ILE A 124 25.45 15.19 1.22
C ILE A 124 26.40 16.36 0.98
N ASP A 125 27.40 16.17 0.12
CA ASP A 125 28.35 17.23 -0.26
C ASP A 125 27.73 18.12 -1.35
N ILE A 126 27.17 19.26 -0.92
CA ILE A 126 26.49 20.21 -1.81
C ILE A 126 27.50 21.13 -2.48
N PRO A 127 27.44 21.34 -3.82
CA PRO A 127 28.31 22.24 -4.52
C PRO A 127 28.20 23.67 -4.00
N ALA A 128 29.34 24.24 -3.58
CA ALA A 128 29.38 25.60 -3.03
C ALA A 128 29.20 26.70 -4.10
N ARG A 129 29.39 26.36 -5.38
CA ARG A 129 29.32 27.34 -6.49
C ARG A 129 27.92 27.39 -7.09
N ARG A 130 27.32 28.58 -7.04
CA ARG A 130 26.09 28.85 -7.80
C ARG A 130 26.41 29.05 -9.28
N ILE A 131 25.65 28.38 -10.14
CA ILE A 131 25.74 28.54 -11.59
C ILE A 131 24.79 29.66 -12.01
N ALA A 132 25.33 30.75 -12.53
CA ALA A 132 24.54 31.88 -13.00
C ALA A 132 23.82 31.52 -14.31
N GLY A 133 22.52 31.83 -14.40
CA GLY A 133 21.80 31.70 -15.67
C GLY A 133 22.19 32.78 -16.67
N ASN A 134 22.27 32.44 -17.94
CA ASN A 134 22.46 33.39 -19.04
C ASN A 134 21.20 33.35 -19.93
N PRO A 135 20.63 34.48 -20.35
CA PRO A 135 19.43 34.51 -21.22
C PRO A 135 19.55 33.85 -22.59
N GLN A 136 20.78 33.61 -23.06
CA GLN A 136 21.04 32.91 -24.35
C GLN A 136 21.24 31.42 -24.22
N ASN A 137 20.79 30.82 -23.11
CA ASN A 137 21.08 29.44 -22.77
C ASN A 137 20.25 28.43 -23.54
N LYS A 138 20.90 27.30 -23.85
CA LYS A 138 20.23 26.09 -24.27
C LYS A 138 19.68 25.37 -23.01
N ASP A 139 18.39 25.12 -23.04
CA ASP A 139 17.75 24.24 -22.06
C ASP A 139 17.63 22.84 -22.67
N PHE A 140 17.96 21.84 -21.89
CA PHE A 140 17.88 20.43 -22.29
C PHE A 140 16.92 19.70 -21.40
N VAL A 141 16.35 18.61 -21.91
CA VAL A 141 15.50 17.70 -21.16
C VAL A 141 16.16 16.33 -21.10
N LEU A 142 16.34 15.81 -19.90
CA LEU A 142 16.71 14.43 -19.63
C LEU A 142 15.48 13.70 -19.09
N MET A 143 15.16 12.55 -19.65
CA MET A 143 14.01 11.74 -19.21
C MET A 143 14.49 10.34 -18.84
N PHE A 144 13.99 9.84 -17.74
CA PHE A 144 14.13 8.44 -17.33
C PHE A 144 12.88 8.01 -16.54
N GLY A 145 12.66 6.73 -16.43
CA GLY A 145 11.50 6.16 -15.73
C GLY A 145 11.55 4.65 -15.76
N ASP A 146 10.57 4.02 -15.13
CA ASP A 146 10.44 2.56 -15.05
C ASP A 146 11.69 1.90 -14.43
N GLU A 147 12.29 2.57 -13.45
CA GLU A 147 13.53 2.13 -12.80
C GLU A 147 13.31 0.87 -11.97
N HIS A 148 12.13 0.71 -11.38
CA HIS A 148 11.79 -0.44 -10.53
C HIS A 148 12.90 -0.80 -9.55
N TYR A 149 13.43 0.21 -8.85
CA TYR A 149 14.54 0.02 -7.90
C TYR A 149 14.17 -1.01 -6.83
N GLY A 150 15.04 -1.98 -6.65
CA GLY A 150 14.82 -3.11 -5.76
C GLY A 150 14.32 -4.38 -6.45
N ALA A 151 13.85 -4.31 -7.70
CA ALA A 151 13.49 -5.50 -8.46
C ALA A 151 14.74 -6.32 -8.83
N GLU A 152 14.60 -7.64 -8.78
CA GLU A 152 15.64 -8.58 -9.22
C GLU A 152 15.02 -9.61 -10.18
N PHE A 153 15.60 -9.73 -11.37
CA PHE A 153 15.21 -10.76 -12.34
C PHE A 153 16.35 -11.12 -13.28
N GLU A 154 16.27 -12.34 -13.81
CA GLU A 154 17.12 -12.83 -14.88
C GLU A 154 16.23 -13.38 -16.00
N ILE A 155 16.60 -13.06 -17.25
CA ILE A 155 15.96 -13.59 -18.44
C ILE A 155 16.94 -14.56 -19.09
N HIS A 156 16.52 -15.80 -19.25
CA HIS A 156 17.31 -16.86 -19.85
C HIS A 156 16.91 -17.08 -21.32
N GLY A 157 17.89 -17.37 -22.15
CA GLY A 157 17.68 -17.78 -23.53
C GLY A 157 17.25 -19.25 -23.63
N LEU A 158 17.06 -19.69 -24.88
CA LEU A 158 16.59 -21.05 -25.16
C LEU A 158 17.55 -22.16 -24.69
N TYR A 159 18.81 -21.84 -24.52
CA TYR A 159 19.87 -22.76 -24.09
C TYR A 159 20.29 -22.54 -22.63
N GLY A 160 19.53 -21.73 -21.87
CA GLY A 160 19.80 -21.47 -20.46
C GLY A 160 20.83 -20.37 -20.19
N GLU A 161 21.38 -19.73 -21.23
CA GLU A 161 22.25 -18.56 -21.10
C GLU A 161 21.47 -17.37 -20.52
N VAL A 162 22.13 -16.54 -19.70
CA VAL A 162 21.53 -15.31 -19.19
C VAL A 162 21.59 -14.22 -20.29
N ILE A 163 20.43 -13.87 -20.83
CA ILE A 163 20.30 -12.80 -21.86
C ILE A 163 20.26 -11.44 -21.21
N ASN A 164 19.54 -11.31 -20.09
CA ASN A 164 19.41 -10.06 -19.35
C ASN A 164 19.33 -10.35 -17.86
N LYS A 165 20.01 -9.49 -17.11
CA LYS A 165 19.97 -9.48 -15.65
C LYS A 165 19.69 -8.07 -15.19
N TYR A 166 18.82 -7.94 -14.20
CA TYR A 166 18.52 -6.68 -13.55
C TYR A 166 18.53 -6.88 -12.04
N ASN A 167 19.17 -5.97 -11.36
CA ASN A 167 19.20 -5.83 -9.90
C ASN A 167 19.65 -4.40 -9.56
N VAL A 168 19.74 -4.09 -8.27
CA VAL A 168 20.14 -2.75 -7.81
C VAL A 168 21.51 -2.34 -8.31
N ASP A 169 22.50 -3.23 -8.28
CA ASP A 169 23.86 -2.90 -8.77
C ASP A 169 23.86 -2.52 -10.26
N VAL A 170 23.12 -3.27 -11.07
CA VAL A 170 22.95 -2.98 -12.50
C VAL A 170 22.24 -1.64 -12.71
N PHE A 171 21.21 -1.35 -11.92
CA PHE A 171 20.53 -0.06 -11.95
C PHE A 171 21.50 1.09 -11.65
N GLU A 172 22.22 1.01 -10.53
CA GLU A 172 23.15 2.06 -10.11
C GLU A 172 24.24 2.29 -11.15
N GLN A 173 24.82 1.21 -11.71
CA GLN A 173 25.80 1.31 -12.78
C GLN A 173 25.25 2.03 -14.03
N ARG A 174 24.02 1.70 -14.43
CA ARG A 174 23.36 2.35 -15.58
C ARG A 174 23.07 3.83 -15.32
N MET A 175 22.64 4.17 -14.12
CA MET A 175 22.36 5.55 -13.74
C MET A 175 23.64 6.39 -13.65
N TRP A 176 24.72 5.86 -13.11
CA TRP A 176 26.01 6.56 -13.10
C TRP A 176 26.55 6.75 -14.52
N LYS A 177 26.43 5.74 -15.39
CA LYS A 177 26.78 5.88 -16.81
C LYS A 177 25.93 6.94 -17.51
N LEU A 178 24.62 6.97 -17.26
CA LEU A 178 23.72 8.01 -17.80
C LEU A 178 24.13 9.40 -17.33
N LEU A 179 24.58 9.54 -16.07
CA LEU A 179 25.11 10.81 -15.56
C LEU A 179 26.37 11.24 -16.32
N ASP A 180 27.34 10.34 -16.51
CA ASP A 180 28.59 10.63 -17.20
C ASP A 180 28.30 11.08 -18.63
N GLU A 181 27.48 10.36 -19.40
CA GLU A 181 27.05 10.73 -20.74
C GLU A 181 26.32 12.09 -20.78
N THR A 182 25.49 12.35 -19.76
CA THR A 182 24.78 13.63 -19.62
C THR A 182 25.73 14.77 -19.34
N ILE A 183 26.74 14.56 -18.48
CA ILE A 183 27.78 15.57 -18.18
C ILE A 183 28.59 15.91 -19.46
N GLU A 184 28.95 14.92 -20.26
CA GLU A 184 29.63 15.15 -21.54
C GLU A 184 28.78 16.06 -22.48
N ILE A 185 27.47 15.81 -22.55
CA ILE A 185 26.55 16.66 -23.35
C ILE A 185 26.45 18.06 -22.75
N ILE A 186 26.30 18.19 -21.43
CA ILE A 186 26.24 19.49 -20.74
C ILE A 186 27.46 20.32 -21.05
N GLN A 187 28.64 19.73 -20.99
CA GLN A 187 29.91 20.42 -21.24
C GLN A 187 30.05 20.78 -22.72
N LYS A 188 29.79 19.84 -23.64
CA LYS A 188 29.89 20.03 -25.09
C LYS A 188 28.96 21.11 -25.60
N GLU A 189 27.70 21.09 -25.14
CA GLU A 189 26.65 22.00 -25.62
C GLU A 189 26.53 23.25 -24.75
N ASN A 190 27.34 23.38 -23.70
CA ASN A 190 27.31 24.48 -22.74
C ASN A 190 25.90 24.69 -22.12
N VAL A 191 25.30 23.57 -21.69
CA VAL A 191 23.95 23.55 -21.07
C VAL A 191 24.00 24.22 -19.73
N GLN A 192 23.11 25.18 -19.49
CA GLN A 192 23.06 25.92 -18.23
C GLN A 192 21.90 25.47 -17.32
N CYS A 193 20.82 24.99 -17.91
CA CYS A 193 19.67 24.46 -17.19
C CYS A 193 19.26 23.14 -17.83
N LEU A 194 19.24 22.10 -17.00
CA LEU A 194 18.76 20.79 -17.37
C LEU A 194 17.42 20.54 -16.69
N HIS A 195 16.41 20.20 -17.48
CA HIS A 195 15.13 19.73 -16.99
C HIS A 195 15.17 18.20 -16.92
N VAL A 196 15.06 17.65 -15.72
CA VAL A 196 15.14 16.20 -15.46
C VAL A 196 13.75 15.68 -15.11
N PHE A 197 13.23 14.78 -15.92
CA PHE A 197 11.90 14.18 -15.76
C PHE A 197 12.01 12.73 -15.30
N SER A 198 11.54 12.45 -14.10
CA SER A 198 11.31 11.08 -13.61
C SER A 198 9.87 10.68 -13.95
N MET A 199 9.73 9.70 -14.83
CA MET A 199 8.45 9.34 -15.45
C MET A 199 7.64 8.33 -14.65
N GLY A 200 7.96 8.10 -13.38
CA GLY A 200 7.26 7.18 -12.48
C GLY A 200 7.84 5.78 -12.47
N ASP A 201 7.24 4.90 -11.67
CA ASP A 201 7.68 3.53 -11.40
C ASP A 201 9.15 3.43 -10.96
N PHE A 202 9.55 4.38 -10.12
CA PHE A 202 10.92 4.50 -9.58
C PHE A 202 11.29 3.34 -8.64
N THR A 203 10.31 2.75 -7.93
CA THR A 203 10.51 1.57 -7.08
C THR A 203 9.45 0.53 -7.37
N ASP A 204 9.75 -0.74 -7.09
CA ASP A 204 8.76 -1.81 -7.12
C ASP A 204 8.03 -1.87 -5.76
N GLY A 205 6.73 -1.58 -5.79
CA GLY A 205 5.88 -1.54 -4.61
C GLY A 205 5.12 -2.84 -4.34
N ILE A 206 4.14 -2.76 -3.45
CA ILE A 206 3.33 -3.91 -3.01
C ILE A 206 2.13 -4.10 -3.95
N LEU A 207 2.33 -4.43 -5.22
CA LEU A 207 1.23 -4.68 -6.14
C LEU A 207 0.69 -6.12 -6.06
N ARG A 208 1.59 -7.10 -5.94
CA ARG A 208 1.26 -8.52 -5.93
C ARG A 208 2.25 -9.29 -5.06
N VAL A 209 1.79 -10.33 -4.38
CA VAL A 209 2.65 -11.21 -3.58
C VAL A 209 3.84 -11.76 -4.39
N GLY A 210 3.60 -12.10 -5.67
CA GLY A 210 4.66 -12.59 -6.55
C GLY A 210 5.77 -11.57 -6.89
N GLN A 211 5.51 -10.28 -6.76
CA GLN A 211 6.53 -9.23 -6.93
C GLN A 211 7.39 -9.11 -5.67
N LEU A 212 6.78 -9.19 -4.48
CA LEU A 212 7.53 -9.18 -3.22
C LEU A 212 8.60 -10.27 -3.14
N MET A 213 8.37 -11.40 -3.80
CA MET A 213 9.32 -12.51 -3.87
C MET A 213 10.53 -12.24 -4.80
N LYS A 214 10.46 -11.20 -5.61
CA LYS A 214 11.50 -10.79 -6.58
C LYS A 214 12.19 -9.49 -6.18
N LEU A 215 12.02 -9.03 -4.96
CA LEU A 215 12.66 -7.84 -4.47
C LEU A 215 13.96 -8.20 -3.74
N GLN A 216 15.04 -7.53 -4.10
CA GLN A 216 16.33 -7.61 -3.40
C GLN A 216 16.26 -6.97 -2.01
N TYR A 217 15.42 -5.94 -1.85
CA TYR A 217 15.15 -5.25 -0.58
C TYR A 217 13.66 -5.23 -0.29
N GLY A 218 13.29 -5.15 0.99
CA GLY A 218 11.90 -4.82 1.36
C GLY A 218 11.49 -3.46 0.79
N VAL A 219 10.18 -3.26 0.55
CA VAL A 219 9.67 -2.04 -0.10
C VAL A 219 10.13 -0.76 0.62
N VAL A 220 10.11 -0.75 1.95
CA VAL A 220 10.54 0.41 2.75
C VAL A 220 12.03 0.66 2.58
N ASP A 221 12.86 -0.38 2.79
CA ASP A 221 14.33 -0.28 2.67
C ASP A 221 14.75 0.09 1.25
N GLY A 222 14.10 -0.49 0.23
CA GLY A 222 14.30 -0.15 -1.17
C GLY A 222 13.97 1.30 -1.48
N THR A 223 12.85 1.81 -0.94
CA THR A 223 12.46 3.21 -1.12
C THR A 223 13.46 4.16 -0.48
N VAL A 224 13.92 3.88 0.75
CA VAL A 224 14.92 4.71 1.42
C VAL A 224 16.24 4.73 0.65
N LYS A 225 16.71 3.59 0.18
CA LYS A 225 17.95 3.49 -0.63
C LYS A 225 17.81 4.24 -1.95
N TYR A 226 16.66 4.11 -2.61
CA TYR A 226 16.37 4.86 -3.84
C TYR A 226 16.38 6.38 -3.60
N MET A 227 15.72 6.86 -2.54
CA MET A 227 15.67 8.28 -2.22
C MET A 227 17.07 8.86 -2.02
N GLU A 228 17.94 8.17 -1.31
CA GLU A 228 19.31 8.60 -1.09
C GLU A 228 20.12 8.55 -2.38
N PHE A 229 20.04 7.44 -3.12
CA PHE A 229 20.73 7.30 -4.41
C PHE A 229 20.37 8.43 -5.38
N ILE A 230 19.07 8.65 -5.63
CA ILE A 230 18.63 9.66 -6.59
C ILE A 230 18.96 11.08 -6.13
N SER A 231 18.96 11.34 -4.81
CA SER A 231 19.37 12.63 -4.27
C SER A 231 20.85 12.90 -4.51
N GLN A 232 21.72 11.91 -4.32
CA GLN A 232 23.15 12.02 -4.62
C GLN A 232 23.38 12.19 -6.11
N TRP A 233 22.71 11.41 -6.94
CA TRP A 233 22.82 11.45 -8.39
C TRP A 233 22.41 12.83 -8.94
N LEU A 234 21.30 13.39 -8.49
CA LEU A 234 20.87 14.74 -8.84
C LEU A 234 21.84 15.81 -8.34
N ASN A 235 22.36 15.64 -7.11
CA ASN A 235 23.33 16.56 -6.54
C ASN A 235 24.63 16.62 -7.36
N GLU A 236 25.15 15.48 -7.79
CA GLU A 236 26.36 15.45 -8.64
C GLU A 236 26.15 16.20 -9.98
N MET A 237 24.98 16.08 -10.57
CA MET A 237 24.62 16.80 -11.81
C MET A 237 24.64 18.33 -11.61
N THR A 238 24.28 18.81 -10.42
CA THR A 238 24.28 20.24 -10.09
C THR A 238 25.67 20.88 -10.04
N ARG A 239 26.75 20.08 -10.06
CA ARG A 239 28.12 20.59 -10.20
C ARG A 239 28.39 21.19 -11.58
N PHE A 240 27.60 20.80 -12.58
CA PHE A 240 27.85 21.14 -14.00
C PHE A 240 26.80 22.08 -14.56
N CYS A 241 25.54 22.00 -14.14
CA CYS A 241 24.47 22.88 -14.59
C CYS A 241 23.41 23.10 -13.50
N ARG A 242 22.47 24.00 -13.74
CA ARG A 242 21.27 24.10 -12.89
C ARG A 242 20.33 22.97 -13.25
N VAL A 243 19.76 22.32 -12.24
CA VAL A 243 18.83 21.19 -12.40
C VAL A 243 17.44 21.59 -11.93
N LYS A 244 16.46 21.43 -12.82
CA LYS A 244 15.05 21.46 -12.48
C LYS A 244 14.51 20.03 -12.53
N PHE A 245 14.20 19.47 -11.41
CA PHE A 245 13.70 18.10 -11.30
C PHE A 245 12.19 18.07 -11.21
N TYR A 246 11.61 17.21 -12.01
CA TYR A 246 10.18 16.96 -12.09
C TYR A 246 9.95 15.46 -11.90
N MET A 247 8.87 15.11 -11.22
CA MET A 247 8.56 13.71 -10.94
C MET A 247 7.06 13.45 -11.10
N THR A 248 6.69 12.39 -11.78
CA THR A 248 5.34 11.84 -11.77
C THR A 248 5.30 10.53 -11.00
N ASN A 249 4.15 10.16 -10.49
CA ASN A 249 3.96 8.89 -9.82
C ASN A 249 3.65 7.80 -10.84
N GLY A 250 4.21 6.61 -10.60
CA GLY A 250 3.84 5.41 -11.33
C GLY A 250 2.84 4.56 -10.56
N ASN A 251 2.36 3.52 -11.22
CA ASN A 251 1.42 2.59 -10.61
C ASN A 251 2.10 1.59 -9.64
N HIS A 252 3.42 1.37 -9.76
CA HIS A 252 4.17 0.48 -8.86
C HIS A 252 4.50 1.13 -7.51
N SER A 253 4.51 2.44 -7.43
CA SER A 253 4.72 3.18 -6.17
C SER A 253 3.45 3.41 -5.34
N GLU A 254 2.26 3.01 -5.85
CA GLU A 254 0.99 3.10 -5.14
C GLU A 254 0.96 2.11 -3.96
N LEU A 255 0.56 2.59 -2.79
CA LEU A 255 0.34 1.73 -1.61
C LEU A 255 -0.99 0.98 -1.78
N ARG A 256 -0.91 -0.29 -2.19
CA ARG A 256 -2.09 -1.15 -2.28
C ARG A 256 -2.16 -2.10 -1.10
N MET A 257 -3.26 -2.03 -0.37
CA MET A 257 -3.57 -3.06 0.62
C MET A 257 -4.06 -4.33 -0.09
N PHE A 258 -3.71 -5.49 0.47
CA PHE A 258 -4.16 -6.78 -0.05
C PHE A 258 -5.69 -6.81 -0.21
N ASN A 259 -6.17 -7.24 -1.37
CA ASN A 259 -7.59 -7.33 -1.76
C ASN A 259 -8.32 -6.01 -2.07
N GLN A 260 -7.61 -4.89 -2.24
CA GLN A 260 -8.25 -3.67 -2.70
C GLN A 260 -8.14 -3.52 -4.24
N PRO A 261 -9.14 -2.95 -4.90
CA PRO A 261 -9.10 -2.72 -6.34
C PRO A 261 -8.01 -1.69 -6.71
N LYS A 262 -7.56 -1.73 -7.96
CA LYS A 262 -6.65 -0.72 -8.52
C LYS A 262 -7.22 0.68 -8.27
N SER A 263 -6.37 1.58 -7.82
CA SER A 263 -6.72 2.99 -7.57
C SER A 263 -7.70 3.25 -6.41
N ALA A 264 -7.87 2.29 -5.49
CA ALA A 264 -8.69 2.53 -4.28
C ALA A 264 -8.10 3.66 -3.41
N PHE A 265 -6.77 3.81 -3.43
CA PHE A 265 -6.03 4.80 -2.65
C PHE A 265 -5.02 5.55 -3.54
N LYS A 266 -5.50 6.17 -4.62
CA LYS A 266 -4.64 6.90 -5.58
C LYS A 266 -3.74 7.95 -4.93
N ASP A 267 -4.20 8.54 -3.84
CA ASP A 267 -3.47 9.57 -3.12
C ASP A 267 -2.42 9.00 -2.15
N GLU A 268 -2.46 7.70 -1.86
CA GLU A 268 -1.48 7.01 -1.04
C GLU A 268 -0.38 6.41 -1.93
N ASN A 269 0.65 7.20 -2.20
CA ASN A 269 1.74 6.84 -3.09
C ASN A 269 3.09 7.17 -2.45
N MET A 270 4.04 6.23 -2.54
CA MET A 270 5.41 6.40 -2.03
C MET A 270 6.12 7.61 -2.66
N GLY A 271 5.67 8.07 -3.82
CA GLY A 271 6.18 9.28 -4.46
C GLY A 271 6.08 10.54 -3.60
N LYS A 272 5.09 10.63 -2.71
CA LYS A 272 5.00 11.74 -1.74
C LYS A 272 6.18 11.74 -0.78
N ILE A 273 6.58 10.57 -0.29
CA ILE A 273 7.73 10.42 0.62
C ILE A 273 9.02 10.71 -0.14
N VAL A 274 9.18 10.12 -1.33
CA VAL A 274 10.36 10.32 -2.18
C VAL A 274 10.54 11.81 -2.53
N SER A 275 9.49 12.49 -2.97
CA SER A 275 9.56 13.91 -3.31
C SER A 275 9.88 14.79 -2.10
N ALA A 276 9.26 14.51 -0.94
CA ALA A 276 9.52 15.25 0.30
C ALA A 276 10.97 15.06 0.75
N TYR A 277 11.50 13.85 0.66
CA TYR A 277 12.89 13.54 0.99
C TYR A 277 13.88 14.28 0.08
N ILE A 278 13.72 14.18 -1.24
CA ILE A 278 14.62 14.85 -2.22
C ILE A 278 14.62 16.36 -1.96
N LYS A 279 13.45 16.97 -1.75
CA LYS A 279 13.34 18.41 -1.43
C LYS A 279 14.08 18.77 -0.15
N ALA A 280 13.90 18.01 0.92
CA ALA A 280 14.59 18.23 2.18
C ALA A 280 16.10 18.03 2.04
N ARG A 281 16.52 16.94 1.38
CA ARG A 281 17.92 16.57 1.22
C ARG A 281 18.73 17.57 0.40
N LEU A 282 18.11 18.18 -0.61
CA LEU A 282 18.73 19.16 -1.50
C LEU A 282 18.29 20.61 -1.25
N SER A 283 17.64 20.89 -0.13
CA SER A 283 17.09 22.22 0.20
C SER A 283 18.16 23.34 0.20
N ASN A 284 19.40 23.02 0.55
CA ASN A 284 20.51 23.97 0.60
C ASN A 284 21.29 24.07 -0.72
N ASN A 285 20.89 23.32 -1.77
CA ASN A 285 21.55 23.35 -3.06
C ASN A 285 20.92 24.42 -3.97
N GLU A 286 21.59 25.56 -4.15
CA GLU A 286 21.11 26.68 -4.98
C GLU A 286 21.01 26.36 -6.47
N ASN A 287 21.67 25.31 -6.94
CA ASN A 287 21.61 24.85 -8.33
C ASN A 287 20.52 23.82 -8.59
N PHE A 288 19.76 23.43 -7.53
CA PHE A 288 18.68 22.44 -7.63
C PHE A 288 17.32 23.09 -7.36
N VAL A 289 16.33 22.74 -8.16
CA VAL A 289 14.94 23.14 -7.96
C VAL A 289 14.05 21.92 -8.17
N PHE A 290 13.33 21.51 -7.15
CA PHE A 290 12.23 20.56 -7.31
C PHE A 290 10.99 21.33 -7.78
N VAL A 291 10.48 20.96 -8.97
CA VAL A 291 9.28 21.59 -9.54
C VAL A 291 8.05 20.78 -9.12
N GLU A 292 7.19 21.37 -8.31
CA GLU A 292 5.95 20.73 -7.85
C GLU A 292 4.98 20.56 -9.02
N ASN A 293 4.29 19.43 -9.03
CA ASN A 293 3.14 19.22 -9.89
C ASN A 293 1.88 19.03 -9.03
N MET A 294 0.83 19.74 -9.35
CA MET A 294 -0.45 19.68 -8.62
C MET A 294 -1.42 18.69 -9.24
N SER A 295 -1.17 18.25 -10.47
CA SER A 295 -2.06 17.37 -11.24
C SER A 295 -1.64 15.89 -11.24
N GLY A 296 -0.45 15.60 -10.69
CA GLY A 296 0.18 14.28 -10.83
C GLY A 296 0.93 14.08 -12.16
N TYR A 297 0.84 15.07 -13.09
CA TYR A 297 1.56 15.09 -14.35
C TYR A 297 2.72 16.08 -14.30
N ILE A 298 3.80 15.79 -15.02
CA ILE A 298 4.86 16.77 -15.24
C ILE A 298 4.37 17.79 -16.26
N PHE A 299 4.46 19.08 -15.93
CA PHE A 299 4.25 20.14 -16.91
C PHE A 299 5.45 21.09 -16.89
N ALA A 300 6.11 21.22 -18.03
CA ALA A 300 7.30 22.05 -18.17
C ALA A 300 7.22 22.92 -19.43
N HIS A 301 7.56 24.20 -19.26
CA HIS A 301 7.82 25.09 -20.38
C HIS A 301 9.34 25.13 -20.61
N VAL A 302 9.80 24.53 -21.71
CA VAL A 302 11.21 24.41 -22.04
C VAL A 302 11.45 25.07 -23.40
N ALA A 303 12.33 26.07 -23.44
CA ALA A 303 12.47 26.96 -24.61
C ALA A 303 11.10 27.56 -24.97
N ASN A 304 10.53 27.20 -26.09
CA ASN A 304 9.22 27.70 -26.54
C ASN A 304 8.16 26.60 -26.60
N TYR A 305 8.39 25.47 -25.95
CA TYR A 305 7.54 24.28 -26.01
C TYR A 305 6.94 23.95 -24.65
N ASN A 306 5.67 23.58 -24.67
CA ASN A 306 4.97 23.01 -23.53
C ASN A 306 5.08 21.48 -23.59
N ILE A 307 5.78 20.91 -22.62
CA ILE A 307 6.00 19.47 -22.51
C ILE A 307 5.15 18.94 -21.35
N LEU A 308 4.32 17.97 -21.64
CA LEU A 308 3.56 17.24 -20.64
C LEU A 308 4.16 15.85 -20.46
N GLY A 309 4.51 15.50 -19.23
CA GLY A 309 4.97 14.17 -18.87
C GLY A 309 3.89 13.41 -18.09
N VAL A 310 3.61 12.19 -18.52
CA VAL A 310 2.68 11.26 -17.88
C VAL A 310 3.41 9.96 -17.57
N HIS A 311 2.90 9.15 -16.62
CA HIS A 311 3.51 7.83 -16.44
C HIS A 311 3.31 6.93 -17.68
N GLY A 312 2.18 7.06 -18.37
CA GLY A 312 1.93 6.33 -19.63
C GLY A 312 0.92 5.19 -19.49
N GLU A 313 0.04 5.24 -18.51
CA GLU A 313 -1.09 4.30 -18.40
C GLU A 313 -2.19 4.53 -19.46
N GLU A 314 -2.06 5.58 -20.24
CA GLU A 314 -2.95 5.93 -21.36
C GLU A 314 -2.79 4.93 -22.50
N LYS A 315 -3.91 4.37 -22.99
CA LYS A 315 -3.90 3.37 -24.07
C LYS A 315 -3.54 3.95 -25.44
N ASP A 316 -3.75 5.25 -25.62
CA ASP A 316 -3.57 5.97 -26.89
C ASP A 316 -3.01 7.35 -26.57
N MET A 317 -1.70 7.50 -26.75
CA MET A 317 -0.97 8.73 -26.44
C MET A 317 -1.34 9.88 -27.36
N VAL A 318 -1.66 9.62 -28.64
CA VAL A 318 -2.09 10.65 -29.59
C VAL A 318 -3.44 11.26 -29.18
N LYS A 319 -4.36 10.41 -28.74
CA LYS A 319 -5.63 10.85 -28.20
C LYS A 319 -5.45 11.59 -26.87
N ALA A 320 -4.53 11.11 -26.01
CA ALA A 320 -4.25 11.71 -24.71
C ALA A 320 -3.77 13.18 -24.85
N ILE A 321 -2.95 13.52 -25.86
CA ILE A 321 -2.55 14.92 -26.11
C ILE A 321 -3.78 15.82 -26.29
N LYS A 322 -4.74 15.40 -27.11
CA LYS A 322 -5.96 16.17 -27.38
C LYS A 322 -6.82 16.31 -26.13
N ASP A 323 -7.06 15.20 -25.45
CA ASP A 323 -7.91 15.14 -24.28
C ASP A 323 -7.34 16.01 -23.15
N LEU A 324 -6.04 15.86 -22.85
CA LEU A 324 -5.36 16.62 -21.81
C LEU A 324 -5.20 18.11 -22.16
N SER A 325 -4.94 18.45 -23.44
CA SER A 325 -4.94 19.84 -23.88
C SER A 325 -6.30 20.52 -23.66
N ASN A 326 -7.39 19.81 -23.90
CA ASN A 326 -8.73 20.32 -23.66
C ASN A 326 -9.04 20.43 -22.16
N VAL A 327 -8.69 19.41 -21.35
CA VAL A 327 -8.94 19.40 -19.91
C VAL A 327 -8.22 20.57 -19.22
N TYR A 328 -6.96 20.79 -19.55
CA TYR A 328 -6.15 21.84 -18.92
C TYR A 328 -6.20 23.19 -19.64
N ASN A 329 -6.87 23.26 -20.79
CA ASN A 329 -6.94 24.45 -21.63
C ASN A 329 -5.54 25.02 -21.97
N VAL A 330 -4.59 24.13 -22.27
CA VAL A 330 -3.21 24.45 -22.57
C VAL A 330 -2.80 23.73 -23.85
N LYS A 331 -2.11 24.42 -24.75
CA LYS A 331 -1.47 23.77 -25.89
C LYS A 331 -0.31 22.91 -25.39
N ILE A 332 -0.34 21.62 -25.66
CA ILE A 332 0.73 20.67 -25.40
C ILE A 332 1.46 20.45 -26.73
N ASP A 333 2.75 20.75 -26.76
CA ASP A 333 3.59 20.55 -27.94
C ASP A 333 4.19 19.14 -27.95
N TYR A 334 4.55 18.60 -26.79
CA TYR A 334 5.08 17.24 -26.62
C TYR A 334 4.40 16.55 -25.43
N LEU A 335 4.00 15.30 -25.66
CA LEU A 335 3.59 14.37 -24.60
C LEU A 335 4.66 13.29 -24.50
N VAL A 336 5.17 13.08 -23.28
CA VAL A 336 6.20 12.08 -23.00
C VAL A 336 5.72 11.12 -21.90
N GLY A 337 6.07 9.86 -21.98
CA GLY A 337 5.63 8.83 -21.05
C GLY A 337 6.62 7.71 -20.85
N GLY A 338 6.48 6.99 -19.75
CA GLY A 338 7.15 5.71 -19.42
C GLY A 338 6.21 4.52 -19.60
N HIS A 339 6.19 3.59 -18.63
CA HIS A 339 5.27 2.46 -18.46
C HIS A 339 5.36 1.33 -19.48
N LEU A 340 5.56 1.64 -20.76
CA LEU A 340 5.54 0.62 -21.82
C LEU A 340 6.88 -0.12 -21.97
N HIS A 341 7.92 0.29 -21.26
CA HIS A 341 9.27 -0.31 -21.25
C HIS A 341 9.90 -0.45 -22.64
N HIS A 342 9.49 0.38 -23.60
CA HIS A 342 10.11 0.48 -24.91
C HIS A 342 10.03 1.91 -25.44
N GLY A 343 11.02 2.29 -26.27
CA GLY A 343 11.02 3.59 -26.91
C GLY A 343 10.13 3.59 -28.17
N ALA A 344 9.25 4.56 -28.25
CA ALA A 344 8.46 4.84 -29.45
C ALA A 344 8.29 6.36 -29.56
N TYR A 345 8.10 6.86 -30.80
CA TYR A 345 7.68 8.23 -31.06
C TYR A 345 6.64 8.24 -32.17
N GLU A 346 5.63 9.10 -32.05
CA GLU A 346 4.53 9.26 -32.99
C GLU A 346 4.35 10.74 -33.38
#